data_1b02ee4cd84f54669fd571bc2b335862
#
_entry.id   1b02ee4cd84f54669fd571bc2b335862
#
_cell.length_a   1.000
_cell.length_b   1.000
_cell.length_c   1.000
_cell.angle_alpha   90.00
_cell.angle_beta   90.00
_cell.angle_gamma   90.00
#
_symmetry.space_group_name_H-M   'P 1'
#
loop_
_entity.id
_entity.type
_entity.pdbx_description
1 polymer ?
#
loop_
_entity_poly.entity_id
_entity_poly.type
_entity_poly.pdbx_seq_one_letter_code
_entity_poly.pdbx_strand_id
1 'polypeptide(L)'
;MRTFLRYLACIPLLWLGPPCLAQAVTIRVINGNNGQPLQKQKVFVNLLYDDGGRPPEKYDANLSLETDNAGEAQFSLPASPPAHLAAQVHVDSARWRCGCGVLVATRDLIQKGIVGPVPPTESRNSFAPIKAGPGQILLVARPLSIWERLLYPFVKN
;
A
#
# COMPACT_ATOMS: atom_id res chain seq x y z
N MET A 1 -17.53 -29.98 -66.12
CA MET A 1 -17.94 -30.04 -64.71
C MET A 1 -16.71 -29.98 -63.86
N ARG A 2 -16.43 -28.85 -63.18
CA ARG A 2 -15.29 -28.66 -62.29
C ARG A 2 -15.85 -28.40 -60.89
N THR A 3 -15.64 -29.39 -60.02
CA THR A 3 -16.06 -29.37 -58.60
C THR A 3 -15.04 -28.64 -57.80
N PHE A 4 -15.37 -27.45 -57.28
CA PHE A 4 -14.50 -26.70 -56.34
C PHE A 4 -14.74 -27.24 -54.93
N LEU A 5 -13.73 -27.90 -54.40
CA LEU A 5 -13.68 -28.37 -53.03
C LEU A 5 -13.26 -27.18 -52.15
N ARG A 6 -14.20 -26.62 -51.36
CA ARG A 6 -13.93 -25.58 -50.39
C ARG A 6 -13.40 -26.22 -49.10
N TYR A 7 -12.11 -26.12 -48.85
CA TYR A 7 -11.56 -26.41 -47.55
C TYR A 7 -11.86 -25.26 -46.58
N LEU A 8 -12.81 -25.49 -45.68
CA LEU A 8 -13.00 -24.62 -44.51
C LEU A 8 -11.90 -24.93 -43.52
N ALA A 9 -10.88 -24.05 -43.44
CA ALA A 9 -9.86 -24.10 -42.41
C ALA A 9 -10.47 -23.64 -41.07
N CYS A 10 -10.80 -24.60 -40.21
CA CYS A 10 -11.09 -24.30 -38.79
C CYS A 10 -9.81 -23.82 -38.10
N ILE A 11 -9.72 -22.53 -37.90
CA ILE A 11 -8.69 -21.94 -37.05
C ILE A 11 -9.12 -22.21 -35.60
N PRO A 12 -8.36 -22.99 -34.80
CA PRO A 12 -8.66 -23.12 -33.39
C PRO A 12 -8.39 -21.76 -32.76
N LEU A 13 -9.47 -21.10 -32.29
CA LEU A 13 -9.37 -19.93 -31.42
C LEU A 13 -8.67 -20.41 -30.14
N LEU A 14 -7.37 -20.18 -30.05
CA LEU A 14 -6.61 -20.33 -28.82
C LEU A 14 -7.25 -19.37 -27.79
N TRP A 15 -7.97 -19.95 -26.88
CA TRP A 15 -8.44 -19.28 -25.67
C TRP A 15 -7.18 -18.90 -24.86
N LEU A 16 -6.64 -17.75 -25.16
CA LEU A 16 -5.74 -17.03 -24.25
C LEU A 16 -6.62 -16.59 -23.09
N GLY A 17 -6.68 -17.44 -22.05
CA GLY A 17 -7.24 -17.02 -20.77
C GLY A 17 -6.65 -15.68 -20.38
N PRO A 18 -7.41 -14.78 -19.73
CA PRO A 18 -6.89 -13.50 -19.32
C PRO A 18 -5.59 -13.73 -18.54
N PRO A 19 -4.49 -13.05 -18.87
CA PRO A 19 -3.27 -13.15 -18.10
C PRO A 19 -3.65 -12.85 -16.65
N CYS A 20 -3.29 -13.74 -15.74
CA CYS A 20 -3.44 -13.52 -14.31
C CYS A 20 -2.49 -12.37 -13.95
N LEU A 21 -2.95 -11.13 -14.17
CA LEU A 21 -2.18 -9.93 -13.89
C LEU A 21 -2.02 -9.88 -12.38
N ALA A 22 -0.78 -10.07 -11.93
CA ALA A 22 -0.43 -9.83 -10.55
C ALA A 22 -0.91 -8.41 -10.19
N GLN A 23 -1.79 -8.31 -9.19
CA GLN A 23 -2.37 -7.03 -8.83
C GLN A 23 -1.33 -6.18 -8.12
N ALA A 24 -0.98 -5.05 -8.72
CA ALA A 24 -0.06 -4.11 -8.13
C ALA A 24 -0.71 -3.35 -6.97
N VAL A 25 0.01 -3.21 -5.88
CA VAL A 25 -0.34 -2.37 -4.72
C VAL A 25 0.68 -1.24 -4.64
N THR A 26 0.18 -0.02 -4.48
CA THR A 26 1.00 1.18 -4.30
C THR A 26 0.83 1.70 -2.88
N ILE A 27 1.94 1.88 -2.17
CA ILE A 27 1.96 2.54 -0.86
C ILE A 27 2.53 3.93 -1.06
N ARG A 28 1.75 4.94 -0.76
CA ARG A 28 2.17 6.33 -0.85
C ARG A 28 2.31 6.94 0.53
N VAL A 29 3.46 7.59 0.76
CA VAL A 29 3.77 8.26 2.03
C VAL A 29 3.81 9.76 1.80
N ILE A 30 3.02 10.51 2.55
CA ILE A 30 2.92 11.95 2.41
C ILE A 30 3.12 12.69 3.73
N ASN A 31 3.56 13.93 3.61
CA ASN A 31 3.58 14.88 4.70
C ASN A 31 2.16 15.40 4.97
N GLY A 32 1.63 15.12 6.15
CA GLY A 32 0.29 15.54 6.58
C GLY A 32 0.07 17.04 6.67
N ASN A 33 1.10 17.89 6.65
CA ASN A 33 0.94 19.34 6.73
C ASN A 33 0.75 20.01 5.36
N ASN A 34 1.31 19.43 4.30
CA ASN A 34 1.33 20.07 2.98
C ASN A 34 1.06 19.11 1.82
N GLY A 35 0.80 17.83 2.11
CA GLY A 35 0.55 16.81 1.10
C GLY A 35 1.76 16.41 0.25
N GLN A 36 2.94 16.96 0.52
CA GLN A 36 4.15 16.65 -0.24
C GLN A 36 4.59 15.19 -0.03
N PRO A 37 5.11 14.51 -1.07
CA PRO A 37 5.60 13.15 -0.96
C PRO A 37 6.81 13.06 -0.03
N LEU A 38 6.89 11.98 0.74
CA LEU A 38 8.04 11.65 1.56
C LEU A 38 8.88 10.57 0.86
N GLN A 39 10.03 11.01 0.35
CA GLN A 39 10.96 10.17 -0.39
C GLN A 39 11.88 9.38 0.53
N LYS A 40 12.42 8.26 0.04
CA LYS A 40 13.43 7.44 0.73
C LYS A 40 13.00 6.97 2.12
N GLN A 41 11.69 6.74 2.30
CA GLN A 41 11.16 6.16 3.52
C GLN A 41 11.12 4.65 3.39
N LYS A 42 11.56 3.94 4.43
CA LYS A 42 11.44 2.49 4.48
C LYS A 42 10.00 2.11 4.79
N VAL A 43 9.46 1.23 3.99
CA VAL A 43 8.11 0.68 4.14
C VAL A 43 8.20 -0.83 4.32
N PHE A 44 7.62 -1.33 5.40
CA PHE A 44 7.52 -2.75 5.67
C PHE A 44 6.10 -3.20 5.38
N VAL A 45 5.99 -4.28 4.63
CA VAL A 45 4.70 -4.90 4.31
C VAL A 45 4.72 -6.34 4.76
N ASN A 46 3.76 -6.70 5.60
CA ASN A 46 3.57 -8.06 6.07
C ASN A 46 2.33 -8.63 5.41
N LEU A 47 2.47 -9.79 4.79
CA LEU A 47 1.39 -10.55 4.17
C LEU A 47 0.86 -11.55 5.19
N LEU A 48 -0.45 -11.49 5.48
CA LEU A 48 -1.10 -12.32 6.47
C LEU A 48 -2.13 -13.19 5.78
N TYR A 49 -1.85 -14.48 5.74
CA TYR A 49 -2.77 -15.49 5.21
C TYR A 49 -3.69 -15.97 6.32
N ASP A 50 -4.93 -16.25 5.98
CA ASP A 50 -5.93 -16.69 6.95
C ASP A 50 -5.79 -18.19 7.21
N ASP A 51 -5.36 -18.56 8.41
CA ASP A 51 -5.22 -19.95 8.87
C ASP A 51 -6.48 -20.45 9.57
N GLY A 52 -7.66 -20.07 9.06
CA GLY A 52 -8.94 -20.56 9.60
C GLY A 52 -9.40 -19.85 10.88
N GLY A 53 -9.14 -18.54 10.99
CA GLY A 53 -9.71 -17.68 12.02
C GLY A 53 -8.83 -17.45 13.26
N ARG A 54 -7.61 -17.94 13.26
CA ARG A 54 -6.58 -17.48 14.21
C ARG A 54 -5.85 -16.27 13.61
N PRO A 55 -5.63 -15.21 14.41
CA PRO A 55 -4.67 -14.19 13.97
C PRO A 55 -3.33 -14.88 13.75
N PRO A 56 -2.67 -14.66 12.60
CA PRO A 56 -1.41 -15.34 12.29
C PRO A 56 -0.38 -15.00 13.39
N GLU A 57 0.12 -16.02 14.05
CA GLU A 57 1.18 -15.87 15.06
C GLU A 57 2.51 -15.49 14.40
N LYS A 58 2.60 -15.64 13.09
CA LYS A 58 3.81 -15.38 12.31
C LYS A 58 3.43 -14.75 10.97
N TYR A 59 4.12 -13.67 10.63
CA TYR A 59 3.99 -13.07 9.31
C TYR A 59 4.62 -13.99 8.26
N ASP A 60 3.84 -14.42 7.27
CA ASP A 60 4.28 -15.41 6.28
C ASP A 60 5.26 -14.83 5.25
N ALA A 61 5.18 -13.54 5.00
CA ALA A 61 6.14 -12.84 4.16
C ALA A 61 6.29 -11.38 4.58
N ASN A 62 7.54 -10.94 4.68
CA ASN A 62 7.88 -9.56 5.00
C ASN A 62 8.59 -8.95 3.80
N LEU A 63 8.03 -7.86 3.28
CA LEU A 63 8.65 -7.08 2.23
C LEU A 63 9.22 -5.79 2.84
N SER A 64 10.44 -5.44 2.44
CA SER A 64 11.05 -4.15 2.78
C SER A 64 11.24 -3.37 1.50
N LEU A 65 10.57 -2.23 1.41
CA LEU A 65 10.53 -1.36 0.25
C LEU A 65 11.05 0.02 0.64
N GLU A 66 11.35 0.85 -0.35
CA GLU A 66 11.72 2.24 -0.16
C GLU A 66 10.88 3.12 -1.08
N THR A 67 10.41 4.27 -0.57
CA THR A 67 9.64 5.20 -1.39
C THR A 67 10.54 5.94 -2.37
N ASP A 68 10.07 6.08 -3.59
CA ASP A 68 10.70 6.82 -4.67
C ASP A 68 10.54 8.35 -4.52
N ASN A 69 10.86 9.09 -5.58
CA ASN A 69 10.75 10.55 -5.62
C ASN A 69 9.28 11.05 -5.57
N ALA A 70 8.31 10.21 -5.93
CA ALA A 70 6.89 10.50 -5.79
C ALA A 70 6.35 10.11 -4.40
N GLY A 71 7.21 9.60 -3.51
CA GLY A 71 6.83 9.09 -2.19
C GLY A 71 6.09 7.75 -2.29
N GLU A 72 6.28 6.99 -3.35
CA GLU A 72 5.58 5.75 -3.63
C GLU A 72 6.51 4.54 -3.55
N ALA A 73 6.00 3.45 -2.99
CA ALA A 73 6.60 2.14 -3.01
C ALA A 73 5.59 1.15 -3.58
N GLN A 74 6.02 0.28 -4.50
CA GLN A 74 5.13 -0.62 -5.21
C GLN A 74 5.56 -2.07 -5.03
N PHE A 75 4.57 -2.96 -4.94
CA PHE A 75 4.78 -4.40 -4.98
C PHE A 75 3.58 -5.09 -5.64
N SER A 76 3.80 -6.33 -6.07
CA SER A 76 2.75 -7.15 -6.66
C SER A 76 2.24 -8.16 -5.66
N LEU A 77 0.92 -8.29 -5.57
CA LEU A 77 0.30 -9.36 -4.80
C LEU A 77 0.59 -10.72 -5.44
N PRO A 78 0.81 -11.76 -4.65
CA PRO A 78 0.93 -13.11 -5.18
C PRO A 78 -0.38 -13.57 -5.84
N ALA A 79 -0.30 -14.62 -6.65
CA ALA A 79 -1.48 -15.19 -7.33
C ALA A 79 -2.58 -15.65 -6.36
N SER A 80 -2.17 -16.12 -5.16
CA SER A 80 -3.07 -16.32 -4.03
C SER A 80 -2.87 -15.16 -3.06
N PRO A 81 -3.70 -14.11 -3.12
CA PRO A 81 -3.51 -12.94 -2.27
C PRO A 81 -3.79 -13.29 -0.81
N PRO A 82 -3.04 -12.68 0.13
CA PRO A 82 -3.29 -12.84 1.56
C PRO A 82 -4.66 -12.28 1.93
N ALA A 83 -5.25 -12.80 3.03
CA ALA A 83 -6.52 -12.27 3.54
C ALA A 83 -6.35 -10.81 4.01
N HIS A 84 -5.23 -10.53 4.67
CA HIS A 84 -4.92 -9.21 5.21
C HIS A 84 -3.50 -8.78 4.84
N LEU A 85 -3.31 -7.49 4.86
CA LEU A 85 -2.04 -6.79 4.68
C LEU A 85 -1.80 -5.86 5.85
N ALA A 86 -0.60 -5.93 6.43
CA ALA A 86 -0.13 -4.89 7.35
C ALA A 86 0.95 -4.09 6.65
N ALA A 87 0.75 -2.80 6.50
CA ALA A 87 1.76 -1.89 5.96
C ALA A 87 2.21 -0.91 7.03
N GLN A 88 3.51 -0.75 7.20
CA GLN A 88 4.12 0.14 8.17
C GLN A 88 5.22 0.95 7.51
N VAL A 89 5.24 2.26 7.74
CA VAL A 89 6.35 3.12 7.31
C VAL A 89 7.26 3.43 8.50
N HIS A 90 8.55 3.39 8.25
CA HIS A 90 9.58 3.78 9.20
C HIS A 90 10.08 5.17 8.83
N VAL A 91 9.67 6.17 9.58
CA VAL A 91 10.12 7.54 9.44
C VAL A 91 11.09 7.90 10.57
N ASP A 92 11.95 8.89 10.35
CA ASP A 92 12.81 9.42 11.41
C ASP A 92 11.95 10.01 12.55
N SER A 93 11.86 9.29 13.65
CA SER A 93 11.06 9.66 14.81
C SER A 93 11.49 10.95 15.49
N ALA A 94 12.72 11.42 15.25
CA ALA A 94 13.21 12.72 15.74
C ALA A 94 12.65 13.91 14.93
N ARG A 95 12.11 13.64 13.74
CA ARG A 95 11.57 14.66 12.83
C ARG A 95 10.09 14.52 12.58
N TRP A 96 9.55 13.30 12.67
CA TRP A 96 8.21 12.97 12.20
C TRP A 96 7.42 12.21 13.25
N ARG A 97 6.13 12.55 13.36
CA ARG A 97 5.11 11.65 13.91
C ARG A 97 4.37 10.98 12.78
N CYS A 98 4.16 9.71 12.93
CA CYS A 98 3.47 8.91 11.94
C CYS A 98 2.35 8.10 12.59
N GLY A 99 1.21 8.01 11.94
CA GLY A 99 0.28 6.92 12.15
C GLY A 99 0.83 5.69 11.41
N CYS A 100 1.90 5.10 11.98
CA CYS A 100 2.92 4.38 11.22
C CYS A 100 2.50 3.03 10.66
N GLY A 101 1.29 2.57 10.92
CA GLY A 101 0.88 1.26 10.42
C GLY A 101 -0.62 1.16 10.20
N VAL A 102 -0.98 0.32 9.25
CA VAL A 102 -2.36 -0.01 8.92
C VAL A 102 -2.46 -1.52 8.70
N LEU A 103 -3.49 -2.13 9.28
CA LEU A 103 -3.89 -3.49 8.98
C LEU A 103 -5.19 -3.43 8.17
N VAL A 104 -5.20 -4.04 7.00
CA VAL A 104 -6.32 -3.95 6.07
C VAL A 104 -6.68 -5.32 5.49
N ALA A 105 -7.96 -5.55 5.24
CA ALA A 105 -8.37 -6.66 4.41
C ALA A 105 -7.94 -6.40 2.95
N THR A 106 -7.28 -7.36 2.34
CA THR A 106 -6.79 -7.24 0.96
C THR A 106 -7.90 -6.88 -0.02
N ARG A 107 -9.10 -7.45 0.18
CA ARG A 107 -10.27 -7.14 -0.63
C ARG A 107 -10.65 -5.65 -0.59
N ASP A 108 -10.66 -5.05 0.60
CA ASP A 108 -11.03 -3.63 0.73
C ASP A 108 -9.97 -2.72 0.11
N LEU A 109 -8.70 -3.05 0.28
CA LEU A 109 -7.59 -2.36 -0.37
C LEU A 109 -7.76 -2.34 -1.89
N ILE A 110 -8.03 -3.49 -2.48
CA ILE A 110 -8.20 -3.65 -3.93
C ILE A 110 -9.37 -2.82 -4.45
N GLN A 111 -10.48 -2.80 -3.73
CA GLN A 111 -11.72 -2.17 -4.19
C GLN A 111 -11.78 -0.66 -3.96
N LYS A 112 -11.28 -0.19 -2.83
CA LYS A 112 -11.51 1.19 -2.37
C LYS A 112 -10.23 1.97 -2.13
N GLY A 113 -9.10 1.26 -1.90
CA GLY A 113 -7.92 1.85 -1.32
C GLY A 113 -8.13 2.20 0.17
N ILE A 114 -7.03 2.47 0.85
CA ILE A 114 -7.03 2.69 2.30
C ILE A 114 -6.20 3.92 2.65
N VAL A 115 -6.75 4.74 3.53
CA VAL A 115 -6.00 5.82 4.19
C VAL A 115 -5.67 5.36 5.60
N GLY A 116 -4.38 5.33 5.92
CA GLY A 116 -3.91 5.00 7.26
C GLY A 116 -4.31 6.05 8.30
N PRO A 117 -4.10 5.77 9.59
CA PRO A 117 -4.39 6.71 10.65
C PRO A 117 -3.65 8.04 10.41
N VAL A 118 -4.40 9.13 10.45
CA VAL A 118 -3.83 10.47 10.35
C VAL A 118 -3.41 10.90 11.75
N PRO A 119 -2.13 11.26 11.97
CA PRO A 119 -1.69 11.78 13.26
C PRO A 119 -2.50 13.01 13.63
N PRO A 120 -2.89 13.18 14.91
CA PRO A 120 -3.61 14.37 15.35
C PRO A 120 -2.79 15.61 15.01
N THR A 121 -3.41 16.54 14.28
CA THR A 121 -2.80 17.82 13.94
C THR A 121 -3.38 18.87 14.87
N GLU A 122 -2.53 19.63 15.55
CA GLU A 122 -2.93 20.81 16.33
C GLU A 122 -3.35 21.97 15.42
N SER A 123 -2.96 21.90 14.15
CA SER A 123 -3.26 22.92 13.15
C SER A 123 -4.63 22.67 12.51
N ARG A 124 -5.50 23.68 12.58
CA ARG A 124 -6.83 23.72 11.94
C ARG A 124 -6.83 23.73 10.41
N ASN A 125 -5.68 23.64 9.78
CA ASN A 125 -5.59 23.56 8.32
C ASN A 125 -5.94 22.14 7.89
N SER A 126 -7.23 21.89 7.73
CA SER A 126 -7.73 20.67 7.11
C SER A 126 -7.26 20.66 5.65
N PHE A 127 -6.32 19.78 5.35
CA PHE A 127 -6.04 19.42 3.95
C PHE A 127 -7.33 18.98 3.26
N ALA A 128 -7.37 19.23 1.96
CA ALA A 128 -8.35 18.60 1.10
C ALA A 128 -8.46 17.11 1.44
N PRO A 129 -9.66 16.51 1.38
CA PRO A 129 -9.86 15.14 1.80
C PRO A 129 -8.89 14.23 1.06
N ILE A 130 -7.94 13.70 1.81
CA ILE A 130 -6.93 12.78 1.29
C ILE A 130 -7.66 11.48 0.97
N LYS A 131 -7.67 11.09 -0.30
CA LYS A 131 -8.30 9.86 -0.77
C LYS A 131 -7.26 8.93 -1.34
N ALA A 132 -7.34 7.66 -0.99
CA ALA A 132 -6.63 6.59 -1.66
C ALA A 132 -7.49 6.05 -2.80
N GLY A 133 -6.88 5.71 -3.92
CA GLY A 133 -7.52 4.98 -5.02
C GLY A 133 -7.48 3.47 -4.80
N PRO A 134 -8.23 2.68 -5.59
CA PRO A 134 -8.18 1.23 -5.58
C PRO A 134 -6.74 0.71 -5.69
N GLY A 135 -6.38 -0.27 -4.84
CA GLY A 135 -5.02 -0.80 -4.78
C GLY A 135 -3.99 0.13 -4.14
N GLN A 136 -4.41 1.25 -3.54
CA GLN A 136 -3.51 2.22 -2.93
C GLN A 136 -3.66 2.27 -1.40
N ILE A 137 -2.53 2.26 -0.70
CA ILE A 137 -2.43 2.57 0.74
C ILE A 137 -1.79 3.94 0.87
N LEU A 138 -2.46 4.87 1.52
CA LEU A 138 -1.93 6.18 1.81
C LEU A 138 -1.56 6.30 3.28
N LEU A 139 -0.28 6.48 3.56
CA LEU A 139 0.24 6.69 4.91
C LEU A 139 0.61 8.17 5.11
N VAL A 140 0.20 8.71 6.23
CA VAL A 140 0.37 10.14 6.53
C VAL A 140 1.33 10.29 7.70
N ALA A 141 2.41 11.05 7.50
CA ALA A 141 3.32 11.46 8.55
C ALA A 141 3.30 12.98 8.69
N ARG A 142 3.35 13.51 9.91
CA ARG A 142 3.48 14.94 10.14
C ARG A 142 4.83 15.27 10.77
N PRO A 143 5.44 16.42 10.42
CA PRO A 143 6.64 16.87 11.12
C PRO A 143 6.31 17.17 12.58
N LEU A 144 7.26 16.88 13.47
CA LEU A 144 7.16 17.28 14.86
C LEU A 144 7.18 18.82 14.97
N SER A 145 6.33 19.37 15.81
CA SER A 145 6.40 20.78 16.20
C SER A 145 7.73 21.10 16.90
N ILE A 146 8.09 22.38 16.98
CA ILE A 146 9.31 22.81 17.68
C ILE A 146 9.30 22.32 19.13
N TRP A 147 8.17 22.43 19.80
CA TRP A 147 8.01 21.97 21.18
C TRP A 147 8.15 20.45 21.32
N GLU A 148 7.56 19.69 20.42
CA GLU A 148 7.72 18.24 20.42
C GLU A 148 9.18 17.82 20.20
N ARG A 149 9.92 18.52 19.34
CA ARG A 149 11.37 18.26 19.13
C ARG A 149 12.20 18.57 20.36
N LEU A 150 11.89 19.64 21.08
CA LEU A 150 12.58 20.01 22.31
C LEU A 150 12.31 19.03 23.46
N LEU A 151 11.07 18.49 23.53
CA LEU A 151 10.68 17.55 24.57
C LEU A 151 11.04 16.09 24.25
N TYR A 152 11.32 15.77 22.98
CA TYR A 152 11.58 14.40 22.53
C TYR A 152 12.69 13.67 23.31
N PRO A 153 13.81 14.30 23.66
CA PRO A 153 14.85 13.62 24.44
C PRO A 153 14.40 13.17 25.84
N PHE A 154 13.38 13.83 26.39
CA PHE A 154 12.90 13.58 27.76
C PHE A 154 11.77 12.53 27.82
N VAL A 155 11.16 12.20 26.69
CA VAL A 155 10.02 11.25 26.61
C VAL A 155 10.52 9.81 26.36
N LYS A 156 11.78 9.62 26.04
CA LYS A 156 12.35 8.33 25.62
C LYS A 156 12.96 7.51 26.77
N ASN A 157 12.74 7.91 28.03
CA ASN A 157 13.15 7.14 29.23
C ASN A 157 11.97 6.38 29.84
#